data_4f8530a5114e4a80af7eac705c4f8749
#
_entry.id   4f8530a5114e4a80af7eac705c4f8749
#
_cell.length_a   1.000
_cell.length_b   1.000
_cell.length_c   1.000
_cell.angle_alpha   90.00
_cell.angle_beta   90.00
_cell.angle_gamma   90.00
#
_symmetry.space_group_name_H-M   'P 1'
#
loop_
_entity.id
_entity.type
_entity.pdbx_description
1 polymer ?
#
loop_
_entity_poly.entity_id
_entity_poly.type
_entity_poly.pdbx_seq_one_letter_code
_entity_poly.pdbx_strand_id
1 'polypeptide(L)' 'MTKKIHIKKNAWIGARVNILPGVTIGENAIIGTGSIVTKDIPDNAVAVGNPAMVVKMIEKK' A
#
# COMPACT_ATOMS: atom_id res chain seq x y z
N MET A 1 5.69 11.51 19.39
CA MET A 1 4.36 11.10 18.97
C MET A 1 4.45 10.09 17.84
N THR A 2 3.79 8.97 17.96
CA THR A 2 3.83 7.94 16.94
C THR A 2 2.53 7.94 16.14
N LYS A 3 2.67 7.76 14.84
CA LYS A 3 1.53 7.59 13.95
C LYS A 3 1.42 6.13 13.58
N LYS A 4 0.23 5.60 13.60
CA LYS A 4 0.01 4.19 13.29
C LYS A 4 -0.14 3.97 11.81
N ILE A 5 0.42 2.85 11.35
CA ILE A 5 0.17 2.35 10.01
C ILE A 5 -1.14 1.60 10.05
N HIS A 6 -2.01 1.88 9.09
CA HIS A 6 -3.32 1.25 9.02
C HIS A 6 -3.41 0.45 7.73
N ILE A 7 -3.51 -0.85 7.85
CA ILE A 7 -3.65 -1.74 6.70
C ILE A 7 -5.06 -2.32 6.72
N LYS A 8 -5.83 -2.00 5.70
CA LYS A 8 -7.22 -2.40 5.67
C LYS A 8 -7.38 -3.83 5.19
N LYS A 9 -8.63 -4.29 5.19
CA LYS A 9 -8.98 -5.67 4.91
C LYS A 9 -8.47 -6.13 3.55
N ASN A 10 -7.95 -7.35 3.49
CA ASN A 10 -7.53 -8.01 2.27
C ASN A 10 -6.38 -7.34 1.52
N ALA A 11 -5.68 -6.39 2.13
CA ALA A 11 -4.49 -5.83 1.51
C ALA A 11 -3.39 -6.87 1.46
N TRP A 12 -2.65 -6.90 0.36
CA TRP A 12 -1.55 -7.84 0.19
C TRP A 12 -0.24 -7.05 0.13
N ILE A 13 0.65 -7.36 1.03
CA ILE A 13 1.93 -6.64 1.14
C ILE A 13 3.06 -7.61 0.80
N GLY A 14 3.82 -7.28 -0.22
CA GLY A 14 4.96 -8.10 -0.62
C GLY A 14 6.10 -8.05 0.39
N ALA A 15 7.13 -8.83 0.13
CA ALA A 15 8.29 -8.91 1.02
C ALA A 15 9.08 -7.61 1.00
N ARG A 16 9.66 -7.26 2.14
CA ARG A 16 10.57 -6.12 2.28
C ARG A 16 9.92 -4.78 1.92
N VAL A 17 8.63 -4.67 2.12
CA VAL A 17 7.94 -3.41 1.94
C VAL A 17 8.12 -2.57 3.19
N ASN A 18 8.49 -1.31 3.01
CA ASN A 18 8.55 -0.34 4.09
C ASN A 18 7.38 0.60 3.97
N ILE A 19 6.63 0.76 5.04
CA ILE A 19 5.48 1.66 5.07
C ILE A 19 5.77 2.73 6.11
N LEU A 20 5.71 3.98 5.71
CA LEU A 20 6.02 5.07 6.62
C LEU A 20 4.91 5.26 7.64
N PRO A 21 5.25 5.80 8.82
CA PRO A 21 4.23 6.04 9.86
C PRO A 21 3.08 6.91 9.36
N GLY A 22 1.88 6.57 9.76
CA GLY A 22 0.68 7.33 9.42
C GLY A 22 0.06 7.00 8.08
N VAL A 23 0.67 6.09 7.31
CA VAL A 23 0.15 5.71 5.99
C VAL A 23 -1.00 4.72 6.16
N THR A 24 -2.03 4.86 5.33
CA THR A 24 -3.14 3.92 5.25
C THR A 24 -3.07 3.17 3.93
N ILE A 25 -3.10 1.85 4.01
CA ILE A 25 -3.17 0.99 2.83
C ILE A 25 -4.62 0.56 2.67
N GLY A 26 -5.21 0.86 1.52
CA GLY A 26 -6.64 0.62 1.28
C GLY A 26 -7.01 -0.84 1.17
N GLU A 27 -8.32 -1.10 1.15
CA GLU A 27 -8.83 -2.47 1.03
C GLU A 27 -8.43 -3.08 -0.30
N ASN A 28 -8.05 -4.34 -0.28
CA ASN A 28 -7.67 -5.09 -1.48
C ASN A 28 -6.45 -4.52 -2.21
N ALA A 29 -5.75 -3.56 -1.62
CA ALA A 29 -4.58 -2.99 -2.25
C ALA A 29 -3.45 -4.02 -2.29
N ILE A 30 -2.62 -3.93 -3.31
CA ILE A 30 -1.47 -4.82 -3.47
C ILE A 30 -0.22 -3.96 -3.55
N ILE A 31 0.72 -4.24 -2.65
CA ILE A 31 1.99 -3.52 -2.61
C ILE A 31 3.10 -4.47 -3.06
N GLY A 32 3.77 -4.11 -4.12
CA GLY A 32 4.83 -4.96 -4.67
C GLY A 32 6.05 -5.06 -3.77
N THR A 33 6.76 -6.18 -3.89
CA THR A 33 7.95 -6.47 -3.09
C THR A 33 8.98 -5.34 -3.19
N GLY A 34 9.55 -4.97 -2.06
CA GLY A 34 10.61 -3.97 -2.01
C GLY A 34 10.15 -2.53 -2.11
N SER A 35 8.85 -2.30 -2.12
CA SER A 35 8.32 -0.93 -2.24
C SER A 35 8.51 -0.15 -0.96
N ILE A 36 8.58 1.17 -1.10
CA ILE A 36 8.60 2.08 0.04
C ILE A 36 7.39 2.98 -0.07
N VAL A 37 6.43 2.77 0.83
CA VAL A 37 5.15 3.46 0.76
C VAL A 37 5.21 4.73 1.59
N THR A 38 5.14 5.87 0.92
CA THR A 38 5.26 7.17 1.57
C THR A 38 3.94 7.92 1.67
N LYS A 39 2.92 7.47 0.96
CA LYS A 39 1.59 8.10 0.94
C LYS A 39 0.52 7.03 1.01
N ASP A 40 -0.69 7.45 1.38
CA ASP A 40 -1.82 6.53 1.44
C ASP A 40 -2.05 5.86 0.09
N ILE A 41 -2.42 4.59 0.14
CA ILE A 41 -2.73 3.81 -1.06
C ILE A 41 -4.24 3.60 -1.09
N PRO A 42 -4.91 3.98 -2.18
CA PRO A 42 -6.36 3.83 -2.26
C PRO A 42 -6.80 2.38 -2.34
N ASP A 43 -8.08 2.15 -2.08
CA ASP A 43 -8.66 0.80 -2.20
C ASP A 43 -8.47 0.28 -3.63
N ASN A 44 -8.23 -1.02 -3.74
CA ASN A 44 -8.13 -1.72 -5.02
C ASN A 44 -7.00 -1.24 -5.90
N ALA A 45 -5.97 -0.63 -5.33
CA ALA A 45 -4.83 -0.14 -6.09
C ALA A 45 -3.66 -1.10 -6.01
N VAL A 46 -2.90 -1.17 -7.08
CA VAL A 46 -1.61 -1.86 -7.08
C VAL A 46 -0.53 -0.80 -7.11
N ALA A 47 0.34 -0.82 -6.11
CA ALA A 47 1.41 0.18 -6.00
C ALA A 47 2.76 -0.51 -5.88
N VAL A 48 3.76 0.01 -6.55
CA VAL A 48 5.11 -0.56 -6.52
C VAL A 48 6.14 0.55 -6.60
N GLY A 49 7.33 0.25 -6.12
CA GLY A 49 8.48 1.11 -6.31
C GLY A 49 8.89 1.91 -5.09
N ASN A 50 9.84 2.79 -5.30
CA ASN A 50 10.40 3.65 -4.26
C ASN A 50 10.52 5.08 -4.84
N PRO A 51 9.62 5.99 -4.47
CA PRO A 51 8.43 5.75 -3.65
C PRO A 51 7.39 4.93 -4.41
N ALA A 52 6.57 4.20 -3.66
CA ALA A 52 5.52 3.39 -4.26
C ALA A 52 4.52 4.26 -4.98
N MET A 53 4.23 3.91 -6.22
CA MET A 53 3.28 4.63 -7.04
C MET A 53 2.21 3.68 -7.52
N VAL A 54 0.98 4.17 -7.60
CA VAL A 54 -0.12 3.37 -8.12
C VAL A 54 0.10 3.16 -9.61
N VAL A 55 0.23 1.90 -10.02
CA VAL A 55 0.47 1.56 -11.41
C VAL A 55 -0.76 0.98 -12.09
N LYS A 56 -1.77 0.63 -11.28
CA LYS A 56 -2.92 -0.08 -11.81
C LYS A 56 -4.02 -0.10 -10.75
N MET A 57 -5.26 -0.14 -11.17
CA MET A 57 -6.39 -0.34 -10.28
C MET A 57 -6.98 -1.71 -10.57
N ILE A 58 -7.31 -2.45 -9.49
CA ILE A 58 -7.94 -3.76 -9.63
C ILE A 58 -9.41 -3.55 -9.93
N GLU A 59 -9.88 -4.14 -11.02
CA GLU A 59 -11.31 -4.11 -11.31
C GLU A 59 -12.05 -5.06 -10.41
N LYS A 60 -13.08 -4.57 -9.78
CA LYS A 60 -13.94 -5.40 -8.95
C LYS A 60 -15.30 -5.53 -9.62
N LYS A 61 -15.75 -6.73 -9.73
CA LYS A 61 -17.09 -6.98 -10.26
C LYS A 61 -18.06 -7.28 -9.16
#